data_fe5855e02d334617cb2cff5c4283ad7b
#
_entry.id   fe5855e02d334617cb2cff5c4283ad7b
#
_cell.length_a   1.000
_cell.length_b   1.000
_cell.length_c   1.000
_cell.angle_alpha   90.00
_cell.angle_beta   90.00
_cell.angle_gamma   90.00
#
_symmetry.space_group_name_H-M   'P 1'
#
loop_
_entity.id
_entity.type
_entity.pdbx_description
1 polymer ?
#
loop_
_entity_poly.entity_id
_entity_poly.type
_entity_poly.pdbx_seq_one_letter_code
_entity_poly.pdbx_strand_id
1 'polypeptide(L)'
;MGWVQTLLDYYLMRGDSAFVLQFTDNIEGVLRFYERHLDERTGLIGVVKNQNFVDWSITKGSLVRRNENGEARQSGLLTLYYAHTLDCVSRLYQETGLTSRSAHWKELSGKIKAAVYTNCWDEQKQLFRDYADKEIFSQHTNIMAILCDLVPPSAQTELLHRILQFESFEEMASSYFSFFLFKALEKTGNEHLYLDNLDFWYNFIDRGHTTCGETGFASHDRSDCHAWSAHPAYYLLSSVCGI
;
A
#
# COMPACT_ATOMS: atom_id res chain seq x y z
N MET A 1 -9.88 1.08 3.77
CA MET A 1 -8.91 -0.03 3.83
C MET A 1 -7.85 0.18 4.93
N GLY A 2 -7.21 1.33 5.05
CA GLY A 2 -6.12 1.54 6.02
C GLY A 2 -6.47 1.18 7.47
N TRP A 3 -7.60 1.66 8.01
CA TRP A 3 -8.00 1.33 9.40
C TRP A 3 -8.18 -0.18 9.64
N VAL A 4 -8.54 -0.95 8.59
CA VAL A 4 -8.66 -2.41 8.69
C VAL A 4 -7.28 -3.05 8.84
N GLN A 5 -6.27 -2.54 8.13
CA GLN A 5 -4.88 -2.97 8.29
C GLN A 5 -4.36 -2.65 9.70
N THR A 6 -4.73 -1.46 10.24
CA THR A 6 -4.39 -1.05 11.61
C THR A 6 -4.96 -2.00 12.68
N LEU A 7 -6.11 -2.64 12.45
CA LEU A 7 -6.65 -3.63 13.38
C LEU A 7 -5.75 -4.87 13.47
N LEU A 8 -5.13 -5.31 12.38
CA LEU A 8 -4.13 -6.38 12.44
C LEU A 8 -2.91 -5.92 13.25
N ASP A 9 -2.36 -4.73 12.96
CA ASP A 9 -1.22 -4.20 13.69
C ASP A 9 -1.52 -4.07 15.19
N TYR A 10 -2.71 -3.58 15.55
CA TYR A 10 -3.18 -3.55 16.95
C TYR A 10 -3.21 -4.93 17.58
N TYR A 11 -3.79 -5.91 16.87
CA TYR A 11 -3.87 -7.29 17.36
C TYR A 11 -2.48 -7.90 17.59
N LEU A 12 -1.56 -7.70 16.64
CA LEU A 12 -0.20 -8.22 16.75
C LEU A 12 0.56 -7.62 17.94
N MET A 13 0.29 -6.34 18.28
CA MET A 13 0.94 -5.66 19.40
C MET A 13 0.29 -5.96 20.75
N ARG A 14 -1.01 -6.23 20.80
CA ARG A 14 -1.79 -6.32 22.05
C ARG A 14 -2.35 -7.70 22.37
N GLY A 15 -2.51 -8.55 21.35
CA GLY A 15 -3.14 -9.87 21.51
C GLY A 15 -4.64 -9.83 21.85
N ASP A 16 -5.29 -8.64 21.77
CA ASP A 16 -6.68 -8.47 22.20
C ASP A 16 -7.65 -8.86 21.06
N SER A 17 -7.90 -10.17 20.97
CA SER A 17 -8.86 -10.72 20.00
C SER A 17 -10.30 -10.25 20.25
N ALA A 18 -10.70 -10.08 21.52
CA ALA A 18 -12.06 -9.66 21.87
C ALA A 18 -12.34 -8.24 21.34
N PHE A 19 -11.37 -7.35 21.41
CA PHE A 19 -11.50 -6.01 20.85
C PHE A 19 -11.62 -6.03 19.33
N VAL A 20 -10.71 -6.69 18.60
CA VAL A 20 -10.72 -6.65 17.14
C VAL A 20 -11.93 -7.36 16.53
N LEU A 21 -12.45 -8.41 17.18
CA LEU A 21 -13.62 -9.16 16.72
C LEU A 21 -14.92 -8.35 16.78
N GLN A 22 -15.00 -7.30 17.59
CA GLN A 22 -16.15 -6.38 17.61
C GLN A 22 -16.37 -5.68 16.25
N PHE A 23 -15.32 -5.55 15.46
CA PHE A 23 -15.35 -4.86 14.16
C PHE A 23 -15.56 -5.80 12.97
N THR A 24 -15.85 -7.08 13.20
CA THR A 24 -15.99 -8.08 12.12
C THR A 24 -16.95 -7.63 11.03
N ASP A 25 -18.15 -7.16 11.38
CA ASP A 25 -19.16 -6.72 10.40
C ASP A 25 -18.71 -5.46 9.65
N ASN A 26 -17.99 -4.56 10.29
CA ASN A 26 -17.43 -3.37 9.68
C ASN A 26 -16.31 -3.72 8.68
N ILE A 27 -15.43 -4.66 9.05
CA ILE A 27 -14.39 -5.22 8.17
C ILE A 27 -15.05 -5.82 6.93
N GLU A 28 -15.99 -6.74 7.12
CA GLU A 28 -16.73 -7.39 6.02
C GLU A 28 -17.43 -6.36 5.11
N GLY A 29 -18.02 -5.31 5.69
CA GLY A 29 -18.65 -4.22 4.94
C GLY A 29 -17.65 -3.51 4.02
N VAL A 30 -16.45 -3.20 4.50
CA VAL A 30 -15.38 -2.59 3.70
C VAL A 30 -14.90 -3.54 2.60
N LEU A 31 -14.66 -4.82 2.91
CA LEU A 31 -14.16 -5.78 1.94
C LEU A 31 -15.16 -6.00 0.82
N ARG A 32 -16.44 -6.23 1.15
CA ARG A 32 -17.52 -6.40 0.17
C ARG A 32 -17.79 -5.13 -0.65
N PHE A 33 -17.53 -3.95 -0.10
CA PHE A 33 -17.63 -2.72 -0.86
C PHE A 33 -16.65 -2.71 -2.03
N TYR A 34 -15.38 -3.04 -1.81
CA TYR A 34 -14.38 -3.08 -2.87
C TYR A 34 -14.54 -4.28 -3.80
N GLU A 35 -14.93 -5.44 -3.27
CA GLU A 35 -15.24 -6.63 -4.08
C GLU A 35 -16.25 -6.33 -5.20
N ARG A 36 -17.32 -5.59 -4.89
CA ARG A 36 -18.34 -5.19 -5.88
C ARG A 36 -17.87 -4.22 -6.95
N HIS A 37 -16.68 -3.65 -6.80
CA HIS A 37 -16.07 -2.75 -7.77
C HIS A 37 -15.00 -3.44 -8.64
N LEU A 38 -14.80 -4.75 -8.45
CA LEU A 38 -13.97 -5.54 -9.35
C LEU A 38 -14.68 -5.67 -10.69
N ASP A 39 -13.96 -5.38 -11.76
CA ASP A 39 -14.42 -5.61 -13.14
C ASP A 39 -14.40 -7.11 -13.44
N GLU A 40 -15.50 -7.69 -13.89
CA GLU A 40 -15.63 -9.14 -14.12
C GLU A 40 -14.66 -9.66 -15.19
N ARG A 41 -14.28 -8.81 -16.16
CA ARG A 41 -13.42 -9.21 -17.27
C ARG A 41 -11.94 -9.19 -16.90
N THR A 42 -11.52 -8.21 -16.11
CA THR A 42 -10.08 -8.00 -15.80
C THR A 42 -9.73 -8.37 -14.37
N GLY A 43 -10.69 -8.44 -13.46
CA GLY A 43 -10.43 -8.66 -12.03
C GLY A 43 -9.81 -7.47 -11.31
N LEU A 44 -9.72 -6.30 -11.97
CA LEU A 44 -9.18 -5.08 -11.37
C LEU A 44 -10.28 -4.16 -10.86
N ILE A 45 -9.98 -3.36 -9.84
CA ILE A 45 -10.91 -2.33 -9.36
C ILE A 45 -11.00 -1.20 -10.37
N GLY A 46 -12.22 -0.92 -10.83
CA GLY A 46 -12.54 0.21 -11.69
C GLY A 46 -12.83 1.48 -10.92
N VAL A 47 -13.81 2.27 -11.42
CA VAL A 47 -14.23 3.52 -10.74
C VAL A 47 -14.98 3.20 -9.46
N VAL A 48 -14.43 3.64 -8.35
CA VAL A 48 -15.14 3.68 -7.06
C VAL A 48 -15.85 5.03 -6.95
N LYS A 49 -17.14 5.00 -6.62
CA LYS A 49 -17.91 6.24 -6.39
C LYS A 49 -17.27 7.02 -5.24
N ASN A 50 -17.10 8.30 -5.41
CA ASN A 50 -16.51 9.29 -4.52
C ASN A 50 -15.00 9.45 -4.71
N GLN A 51 -14.12 8.68 -4.09
CA GLN A 51 -12.69 8.95 -4.14
C GLN A 51 -11.85 7.68 -4.13
N ASN A 52 -11.01 7.51 -5.16
CA ASN A 52 -10.01 6.46 -5.24
C ASN A 52 -8.70 6.95 -4.57
N PHE A 53 -8.78 7.27 -3.28
CA PHE A 53 -7.61 7.78 -2.57
C PHE A 53 -6.71 6.64 -2.13
N VAL A 54 -5.43 6.75 -2.44
CA VAL A 54 -4.36 5.91 -1.93
C VAL A 54 -3.27 6.75 -1.29
N ASP A 55 -2.85 7.84 -1.94
CA ASP A 55 -1.84 8.77 -1.43
C ASP A 55 -2.03 10.17 -2.02
N TRP A 56 -1.61 11.21 -1.29
CA TRP A 56 -1.66 12.60 -1.75
C TRP A 56 -0.68 12.91 -2.89
N SER A 57 0.44 12.22 -2.95
CA SER A 57 1.43 12.39 -4.01
C SER A 57 0.92 11.93 -5.37
N ILE A 58 -0.10 11.06 -5.43
CA ILE A 58 -0.71 10.58 -6.67
C ILE A 58 -1.70 11.61 -7.19
N THR A 59 -1.19 12.66 -7.84
CA THR A 59 -2.02 13.80 -8.30
C THR A 59 -2.57 13.63 -9.70
N LYS A 60 -1.81 12.99 -10.59
CA LYS A 60 -2.14 12.89 -12.02
C LYS A 60 -2.85 11.58 -12.38
N GLY A 61 -2.56 10.51 -11.69
CA GLY A 61 -3.03 9.16 -12.03
C GLY A 61 -4.30 8.74 -11.28
N SER A 62 -4.34 8.88 -9.97
CA SER A 62 -5.43 8.38 -9.12
C SER A 62 -6.77 9.09 -9.33
N LEU A 63 -6.74 10.31 -9.89
CA LEU A 63 -7.93 11.11 -10.17
C LEU A 63 -8.51 10.85 -11.57
N VAL A 64 -7.76 10.22 -12.48
CA VAL A 64 -8.28 9.90 -13.82
C VAL A 64 -9.12 8.64 -13.74
N ARG A 65 -10.41 8.83 -13.50
CA ARG A 65 -11.39 7.77 -13.29
C ARG A 65 -11.87 7.11 -14.57
N ARG A 66 -11.68 7.78 -15.72
CA ARG A 66 -12.14 7.30 -17.02
C ARG A 66 -11.04 7.50 -18.07
N ASN A 67 -10.97 6.57 -19.02
CA ASN A 67 -10.11 6.71 -20.19
C ASN A 67 -10.71 7.71 -21.21
N GLU A 68 -10.03 7.90 -22.31
CA GLU A 68 -10.45 8.83 -23.37
C GLU A 68 -11.79 8.44 -24.02
N ASN A 69 -12.15 7.15 -23.94
CA ASN A 69 -13.42 6.63 -24.41
C ASN A 69 -14.55 6.75 -23.37
N GLY A 70 -14.30 7.34 -22.22
CA GLY A 70 -15.28 7.47 -21.12
C GLY A 70 -15.49 6.20 -20.29
N GLU A 71 -14.73 5.13 -20.56
CA GLU A 71 -14.80 3.87 -19.82
C GLU A 71 -14.09 3.98 -18.45
N ALA A 72 -14.53 3.16 -17.50
CA ALA A 72 -13.91 3.08 -16.17
C ALA A 72 -12.46 2.61 -16.29
N ARG A 73 -11.52 3.45 -15.82
CA ARG A 73 -10.11 3.07 -15.79
C ARG A 73 -9.86 2.13 -14.62
N GLN A 74 -9.16 1.05 -14.89
CA GLN A 74 -8.90 -0.02 -13.92
C GLN A 74 -7.53 0.17 -13.29
N SER A 75 -7.50 0.31 -11.96
CA SER A 75 -6.32 0.63 -11.19
C SER A 75 -5.62 -0.60 -10.64
N GLY A 76 -4.42 -0.88 -11.10
CA GLY A 76 -3.52 -1.87 -10.51
C GLY A 76 -3.17 -1.51 -9.06
N LEU A 77 -2.84 -0.23 -8.81
CA LEU A 77 -2.50 0.25 -7.47
C LEU A 77 -3.63 0.04 -6.45
N LEU A 78 -4.85 0.51 -6.76
CA LEU A 78 -5.98 0.37 -5.84
C LEU A 78 -6.34 -1.11 -5.62
N THR A 79 -6.19 -1.92 -6.67
CA THR A 79 -6.41 -3.38 -6.60
C THR A 79 -5.37 -4.04 -5.69
N LEU A 80 -4.11 -3.67 -5.77
CA LEU A 80 -3.07 -4.19 -4.87
C LEU A 80 -3.24 -3.72 -3.43
N TYR A 81 -3.64 -2.47 -3.23
CA TYR A 81 -3.93 -1.97 -1.89
C TYR A 81 -5.10 -2.74 -1.25
N TYR A 82 -6.10 -3.11 -2.06
CA TYR A 82 -7.18 -4.00 -1.63
C TYR A 82 -6.69 -5.44 -1.38
N ALA A 83 -5.86 -6.01 -2.25
CA ALA A 83 -5.28 -7.34 -2.06
C ALA A 83 -4.47 -7.43 -0.76
N HIS A 84 -3.66 -6.42 -0.46
CA HIS A 84 -2.92 -6.32 0.79
C HIS A 84 -3.87 -6.27 2.00
N THR A 85 -4.96 -5.51 1.90
CA THR A 85 -5.98 -5.46 2.96
C THR A 85 -6.63 -6.83 3.18
N LEU A 86 -6.92 -7.58 2.09
CA LEU A 86 -7.44 -8.95 2.17
C LEU A 86 -6.46 -9.90 2.86
N ASP A 87 -5.16 -9.79 2.57
CA ASP A 87 -4.14 -10.60 3.23
C ASP A 87 -4.04 -10.27 4.73
N CYS A 88 -4.11 -9.00 5.09
CA CYS A 88 -4.14 -8.56 6.50
C CYS A 88 -5.37 -9.14 7.23
N VAL A 89 -6.55 -9.07 6.62
CA VAL A 89 -7.78 -9.62 7.22
C VAL A 89 -7.73 -11.14 7.28
N SER A 90 -7.26 -11.79 6.22
CA SER A 90 -7.10 -13.24 6.22
C SER A 90 -6.21 -13.71 7.38
N ARG A 91 -5.08 -13.02 7.61
CA ARG A 91 -4.21 -13.28 8.75
C ARG A 91 -4.92 -13.02 10.09
N LEU A 92 -5.57 -11.87 10.25
CA LEU A 92 -6.30 -11.53 11.48
C LEU A 92 -7.37 -12.59 11.80
N TYR A 93 -8.15 -13.01 10.79
CA TYR A 93 -9.19 -14.02 10.96
C TYR A 93 -8.62 -15.42 11.25
N GLN A 94 -7.49 -15.77 10.64
CA GLN A 94 -6.80 -17.02 10.94
C GLN A 94 -6.36 -17.06 12.41
N GLU A 95 -5.73 -15.99 12.89
CA GLU A 95 -5.20 -15.88 14.24
C GLU A 95 -6.32 -15.77 15.31
N THR A 96 -7.48 -15.25 14.94
CA THR A 96 -8.65 -15.10 15.85
C THR A 96 -9.69 -16.22 15.71
N GLY A 97 -9.39 -17.28 14.94
CA GLY A 97 -10.23 -18.47 14.82
C GLY A 97 -11.37 -18.40 13.80
N LEU A 98 -11.48 -17.32 13.01
CA LEU A 98 -12.47 -17.18 11.94
C LEU A 98 -11.98 -17.84 10.62
N THR A 99 -11.54 -19.09 10.68
CA THR A 99 -10.80 -19.79 9.61
C THR A 99 -11.51 -19.85 8.27
N SER A 100 -12.83 -20.07 8.26
CA SER A 100 -13.61 -20.11 7.01
C SER A 100 -13.63 -18.75 6.31
N ARG A 101 -13.75 -17.65 7.06
CA ARG A 101 -13.68 -16.29 6.52
C ARG A 101 -12.27 -15.96 6.05
N SER A 102 -11.25 -16.37 6.80
CA SER A 102 -9.85 -16.26 6.41
C SER A 102 -9.60 -16.90 5.04
N ALA A 103 -10.02 -18.15 4.84
CA ALA A 103 -9.84 -18.87 3.58
C ALA A 103 -10.51 -18.17 2.40
N HIS A 104 -11.75 -17.67 2.57
CA HIS A 104 -12.48 -16.94 1.54
C HIS A 104 -11.72 -15.68 1.05
N TRP A 105 -11.28 -14.84 1.98
CA TRP A 105 -10.57 -13.60 1.63
C TRP A 105 -9.15 -13.88 1.09
N LYS A 106 -8.51 -14.94 1.54
CA LYS A 106 -7.22 -15.38 1.00
C LYS A 106 -7.34 -15.85 -0.45
N GLU A 107 -8.39 -16.60 -0.77
CA GLU A 107 -8.65 -17.03 -2.15
C GLU A 107 -8.91 -15.83 -3.07
N LEU A 108 -9.74 -14.88 -2.63
CA LEU A 108 -10.00 -13.66 -3.41
C LEU A 108 -8.71 -12.85 -3.62
N SER A 109 -7.88 -12.68 -2.56
CA SER A 109 -6.58 -12.02 -2.68
C SER A 109 -5.72 -12.67 -3.76
N GLY A 110 -5.63 -14.00 -3.79
CA GLY A 110 -4.87 -14.72 -4.81
C GLY A 110 -5.36 -14.46 -6.24
N LYS A 111 -6.69 -14.45 -6.44
CA LYS A 111 -7.31 -14.17 -7.74
C LYS A 111 -6.98 -12.77 -8.25
N ILE A 112 -7.13 -11.76 -7.40
CA ILE A 112 -6.88 -10.37 -7.83
C ILE A 112 -5.40 -10.05 -7.99
N LYS A 113 -4.50 -10.69 -7.23
CA LYS A 113 -3.05 -10.61 -7.45
C LYS A 113 -2.66 -11.15 -8.83
N ALA A 114 -3.17 -12.31 -9.20
CA ALA A 114 -2.98 -12.88 -10.54
C ALA A 114 -3.51 -11.96 -11.64
N ALA A 115 -4.68 -11.34 -11.40
CA ALA A 115 -5.26 -10.37 -12.33
C ALA A 115 -4.37 -9.13 -12.51
N VAL A 116 -3.81 -8.58 -11.42
CA VAL A 116 -2.87 -7.45 -11.51
C VAL A 116 -1.60 -7.86 -12.26
N TYR A 117 -1.04 -9.03 -11.98
CA TYR A 117 0.13 -9.51 -12.70
C TYR A 117 -0.13 -9.57 -14.21
N THR A 118 -1.24 -10.19 -14.61
CA THR A 118 -1.62 -10.36 -16.01
C THR A 118 -1.83 -9.04 -16.74
N ASN A 119 -2.45 -8.05 -16.11
CA ASN A 119 -2.88 -6.81 -16.76
C ASN A 119 -1.88 -5.66 -16.61
N CYS A 120 -1.04 -5.66 -15.56
CA CYS A 120 -0.20 -4.51 -15.22
C CYS A 120 1.30 -4.77 -15.31
N TRP A 121 1.78 -6.02 -15.38
CA TRP A 121 3.20 -6.30 -15.51
C TRP A 121 3.75 -5.81 -16.84
N ASP A 122 4.87 -5.11 -16.79
CA ASP A 122 5.62 -4.67 -17.97
C ASP A 122 6.95 -5.42 -18.03
N GLU A 123 7.05 -6.31 -19.03
CA GLU A 123 8.21 -7.19 -19.20
C GLU A 123 9.49 -6.44 -19.58
N GLN A 124 9.37 -5.30 -20.27
CA GLN A 124 10.56 -4.54 -20.70
C GLN A 124 11.13 -3.72 -19.54
N LYS A 125 10.26 -3.09 -18.75
CA LYS A 125 10.68 -2.28 -17.60
C LYS A 125 10.88 -3.10 -16.34
N GLN A 126 10.34 -4.33 -16.31
CA GLN A 126 10.31 -5.19 -15.11
C GLN A 126 9.66 -4.46 -13.91
N LEU A 127 8.55 -3.76 -14.19
CA LEU A 127 7.77 -2.97 -13.25
C LEU A 127 6.28 -3.18 -13.49
N PHE A 128 5.46 -2.89 -12.49
CA PHE A 128 4.01 -2.89 -12.60
C PHE A 128 3.49 -1.50 -12.93
N ARG A 129 2.60 -1.41 -13.93
CA ARG A 129 1.87 -0.20 -14.30
C ARG A 129 0.76 0.09 -13.30
N ASP A 130 0.46 1.36 -13.10
CA ASP A 130 -0.65 1.81 -12.25
C ASP A 130 -2.03 1.47 -12.82
N TYR A 131 -2.10 1.33 -14.15
CA TYR A 131 -3.33 1.04 -14.90
C TYR A 131 -3.07 -0.02 -15.97
N ALA A 132 -4.12 -0.83 -16.25
CA ALA A 132 -4.04 -1.84 -17.30
C ALA A 132 -3.87 -1.24 -18.71
N ASP A 133 -4.40 -0.04 -18.95
CA ASP A 133 -4.51 0.62 -20.25
C ASP A 133 -3.50 1.76 -20.47
N LYS A 134 -2.57 2.00 -19.54
CA LYS A 134 -1.57 3.08 -19.64
C LYS A 134 -0.19 2.69 -19.12
N GLU A 135 0.82 3.16 -19.79
CA GLU A 135 2.22 3.11 -19.34
C GLU A 135 2.51 4.21 -18.30
N ILE A 136 1.85 4.15 -17.17
CA ILE A 136 2.11 4.99 -16.01
C ILE A 136 2.65 4.09 -14.91
N PHE A 137 3.75 4.49 -14.32
CA PHE A 137 4.44 3.77 -13.26
C PHE A 137 4.59 4.68 -12.06
N SER A 138 4.17 4.21 -10.89
CA SER A 138 4.44 4.86 -9.62
C SER A 138 5.30 3.96 -8.73
N GLN A 139 5.98 4.61 -7.80
CA GLN A 139 6.66 3.90 -6.73
C GLN A 139 5.66 3.06 -5.92
N HIS A 140 4.45 3.58 -5.72
CA HIS A 140 3.37 2.98 -4.94
C HIS A 140 2.95 1.59 -5.43
N THR A 141 2.64 1.44 -6.72
CA THR A 141 2.21 0.16 -7.29
C THR A 141 3.28 -0.91 -7.10
N ASN A 142 4.53 -0.54 -7.28
CA ASN A 142 5.66 -1.47 -7.20
C ASN A 142 6.02 -1.82 -5.76
N ILE A 143 5.90 -0.90 -4.80
CA ILE A 143 5.97 -1.21 -3.36
C ILE A 143 4.89 -2.22 -2.97
N MET A 144 3.63 -1.96 -3.38
CA MET A 144 2.52 -2.86 -3.09
C MET A 144 2.69 -4.23 -3.76
N ALA A 145 3.33 -4.30 -4.93
CA ALA A 145 3.65 -5.57 -5.60
C ALA A 145 4.60 -6.44 -4.76
N ILE A 146 5.60 -5.85 -4.10
CA ILE A 146 6.47 -6.56 -3.15
C ILE A 146 5.66 -7.03 -1.96
N LEU A 147 4.87 -6.15 -1.33
CA LEU A 147 4.09 -6.49 -0.13
C LEU A 147 3.03 -7.56 -0.39
N CYS A 148 2.53 -7.63 -1.61
CA CYS A 148 1.55 -8.63 -2.06
C CYS A 148 2.16 -9.90 -2.65
N ASP A 149 3.49 -10.07 -2.68
CA ASP A 149 4.16 -11.23 -3.29
C ASP A 149 3.81 -11.45 -4.78
N LEU A 150 3.71 -10.36 -5.56
CA LEU A 150 3.44 -10.47 -6.99
C LEU A 150 4.63 -11.05 -7.76
N VAL A 151 5.83 -10.85 -7.27
CA VAL A 151 7.04 -11.50 -7.78
C VAL A 151 7.58 -12.48 -6.75
N PRO A 152 8.27 -13.55 -7.17
CA PRO A 152 8.81 -14.51 -6.24
C PRO A 152 9.82 -13.86 -5.28
N PRO A 153 10.01 -14.38 -4.05
CA PRO A 153 10.93 -13.78 -3.07
C PRO A 153 12.33 -13.49 -3.61
N SER A 154 12.85 -14.36 -4.48
CA SER A 154 14.16 -14.17 -5.13
C SER A 154 14.26 -12.94 -6.04
N ALA A 155 13.13 -12.40 -6.52
CA ALA A 155 13.07 -11.23 -7.39
C ALA A 155 12.63 -9.95 -6.63
N GLN A 156 12.18 -10.06 -5.38
CA GLN A 156 11.67 -8.90 -4.62
C GLN A 156 12.77 -7.87 -4.33
N THR A 157 13.98 -8.31 -3.99
CA THR A 157 15.12 -7.41 -3.77
C THR A 157 15.49 -6.64 -5.03
N GLU A 158 15.49 -7.31 -6.20
CA GLU A 158 15.76 -6.65 -7.47
C GLU A 158 14.66 -5.62 -7.81
N LEU A 159 13.39 -5.97 -7.59
CA LEU A 159 12.29 -5.02 -7.78
C LEU A 159 12.41 -3.83 -6.81
N LEU A 160 12.80 -4.06 -5.55
CA LEU A 160 13.05 -2.99 -4.59
C LEU A 160 14.16 -2.03 -5.07
N HIS A 161 15.28 -2.56 -5.54
CA HIS A 161 16.36 -1.72 -6.06
C HIS A 161 15.90 -0.89 -7.27
N ARG A 162 15.08 -1.47 -8.15
CA ARG A 162 14.46 -0.71 -9.25
C ARG A 162 13.56 0.40 -8.74
N ILE A 163 12.75 0.13 -7.71
CA ILE A 163 11.88 1.14 -7.07
C ILE A 163 12.70 2.32 -6.54
N LEU A 164 13.85 2.06 -5.94
CA LEU A 164 14.70 3.11 -5.34
C LEU A 164 15.53 3.88 -6.37
N GLN A 165 15.83 3.28 -7.52
CA GLN A 165 16.73 3.84 -8.53
C GLN A 165 16.02 4.37 -9.79
N PHE A 166 14.72 4.09 -9.95
CA PHE A 166 14.00 4.46 -11.17
C PHE A 166 13.63 5.95 -11.14
N GLU A 167 14.36 6.74 -11.93
CA GLU A 167 14.23 8.21 -11.98
C GLU A 167 12.95 8.70 -12.70
N SER A 168 12.27 7.83 -13.42
CA SER A 168 11.14 8.18 -14.31
C SER A 168 9.78 7.76 -13.75
N PHE A 169 9.63 7.57 -12.42
CA PHE A 169 8.31 7.41 -11.84
C PHE A 169 7.49 8.69 -12.00
N GLU A 170 6.25 8.54 -12.44
CA GLU A 170 5.29 9.64 -12.50
C GLU A 170 4.99 10.19 -11.10
N GLU A 171 4.98 9.31 -10.11
CA GLU A 171 4.63 9.64 -8.73
C GLU A 171 5.50 8.84 -7.73
N MET A 172 6.04 9.55 -6.74
CA MET A 172 6.83 8.99 -5.64
C MET A 172 5.97 8.88 -4.38
N ALA A 173 6.31 7.92 -3.51
CA ALA A 173 5.65 7.76 -2.21
C ALA A 173 5.78 9.03 -1.36
N SER A 174 4.68 9.49 -0.74
CA SER A 174 4.73 10.56 0.25
C SER A 174 5.27 10.08 1.59
N SER A 175 5.42 11.00 2.56
CA SER A 175 5.75 10.64 3.95
C SER A 175 4.77 9.63 4.56
N TYR A 176 3.50 9.66 4.15
CA TYR A 176 2.51 8.64 4.52
C TYR A 176 2.81 7.29 3.89
N PHE A 177 3.01 7.25 2.56
CA PHE A 177 3.15 5.98 1.85
C PHE A 177 4.54 5.35 2.05
N SER A 178 5.53 6.12 2.50
CA SER A 178 6.84 5.60 2.93
C SER A 178 6.73 4.54 4.03
N PHE A 179 5.63 4.51 4.79
CA PHE A 179 5.32 3.40 5.69
C PHE A 179 5.34 2.04 4.97
N PHE A 180 4.76 1.96 3.77
CA PHE A 180 4.75 0.73 2.98
C PHE A 180 6.12 0.46 2.33
N LEU A 181 6.87 1.51 1.98
CA LEU A 181 8.26 1.35 1.53
C LEU A 181 9.10 0.70 2.63
N PHE A 182 9.00 1.16 3.86
CA PHE A 182 9.77 0.60 4.98
C PHE A 182 9.36 -0.85 5.30
N LYS A 183 8.07 -1.18 5.19
CA LYS A 183 7.62 -2.59 5.22
C LYS A 183 8.23 -3.43 4.09
N ALA A 184 8.43 -2.86 2.91
CA ALA A 184 9.05 -3.57 1.79
C ALA A 184 10.57 -3.74 2.01
N LEU A 185 11.26 -2.75 2.59
CA LEU A 185 12.66 -2.87 3.01
C LEU A 185 12.83 -4.03 4.01
N GLU A 186 12.02 -4.05 5.07
CA GLU A 186 12.01 -5.12 6.08
C GLU A 186 11.74 -6.48 5.45
N LYS A 187 10.69 -6.57 4.63
CA LYS A 187 10.30 -7.83 3.97
C LYS A 187 11.40 -8.42 3.09
N THR A 188 12.22 -7.58 2.48
CA THR A 188 13.28 -7.99 1.55
C THR A 188 14.65 -8.10 2.19
N GLY A 189 14.78 -7.89 3.51
CA GLY A 189 16.06 -7.92 4.24
C GLY A 189 16.99 -6.74 3.90
N ASN A 190 16.42 -5.59 3.52
CA ASN A 190 17.14 -4.39 3.12
C ASN A 190 16.97 -3.23 4.12
N GLU A 191 16.80 -3.53 5.41
CA GLU A 191 16.61 -2.54 6.48
C GLU A 191 17.78 -1.55 6.60
N HIS A 192 18.96 -1.94 6.14
CA HIS A 192 20.14 -1.07 6.10
C HIS A 192 19.93 0.19 5.23
N LEU A 193 18.98 0.15 4.26
CA LEU A 193 18.61 1.28 3.43
C LEU A 193 17.60 2.23 4.11
N TYR A 194 17.16 1.92 5.32
CA TYR A 194 16.15 2.71 6.02
C TYR A 194 16.60 4.17 6.22
N LEU A 195 17.82 4.39 6.74
CA LEU A 195 18.31 5.73 7.03
C LEU A 195 18.49 6.58 5.77
N ASP A 196 18.77 5.96 4.63
CA ASP A 196 18.94 6.65 3.35
C ASP A 196 17.60 7.12 2.75
N ASN A 197 16.47 6.74 3.35
CA ASN A 197 15.11 7.06 2.89
C ASN A 197 14.34 7.93 3.89
N LEU A 198 15.04 8.74 4.70
CA LEU A 198 14.46 9.63 5.71
C LEU A 198 14.39 11.11 5.30
N ASP A 199 14.52 11.47 4.04
CA ASP A 199 14.57 12.85 3.55
C ASP A 199 13.40 13.72 4.01
N PHE A 200 12.17 13.18 4.05
CA PHE A 200 11.01 13.89 4.57
C PHE A 200 11.21 14.36 6.01
N TRP A 201 11.80 13.50 6.84
CA TRP A 201 11.99 13.78 8.27
C TRP A 201 13.19 14.68 8.53
N TYR A 202 14.27 14.55 7.75
CA TYR A 202 15.37 15.51 7.78
C TYR A 202 14.86 16.90 7.40
N ASN A 203 14.00 17.02 6.38
CA ASN A 203 13.38 18.28 6.00
C ASN A 203 12.47 18.85 7.09
N PHE A 204 11.74 18.04 7.85
CA PHE A 204 11.01 18.54 9.02
C PHE A 204 11.95 19.16 10.06
N ILE A 205 13.05 18.48 10.35
CA ILE A 205 14.07 18.98 11.32
C ILE A 205 14.68 20.29 10.82
N ASP A 206 15.11 20.35 9.58
CA ASP A 206 15.74 21.54 8.97
C ASP A 206 14.78 22.76 8.96
N ARG A 207 13.50 22.52 8.86
CA ARG A 207 12.45 23.56 8.94
C ARG A 207 12.05 23.91 10.37
N GLY A 208 12.69 23.30 11.37
CA GLY A 208 12.44 23.58 12.78
C GLY A 208 11.17 22.95 13.34
N HIS A 209 10.60 21.93 12.68
CA HIS A 209 9.48 21.20 13.24
C HIS A 209 9.90 20.39 14.47
N THR A 210 9.03 20.36 15.47
CA THR A 210 9.19 19.52 16.68
C THR A 210 8.29 18.29 16.65
N THR A 211 7.50 18.16 15.60
CA THR A 211 6.55 17.05 15.33
C THR A 211 6.63 16.68 13.86
N CYS A 212 6.10 15.52 13.48
CA CYS A 212 6.01 15.08 12.09
C CYS A 212 4.85 15.81 11.39
N GLY A 213 5.15 16.58 10.35
CA GLY A 213 4.16 17.28 9.53
C GLY A 213 3.49 16.39 8.49
N GLU A 214 2.55 16.96 7.73
CA GLU A 214 1.73 16.22 6.78
C GLU A 214 2.50 15.76 5.52
N THR A 215 3.35 16.62 4.94
CA THR A 215 3.92 16.37 3.60
C THR A 215 5.44 16.35 3.53
N GLY A 216 6.13 16.98 4.43
CA GLY A 216 7.60 17.05 4.49
C GLY A 216 8.25 18.01 3.50
N PHE A 217 7.77 18.15 2.27
CA PHE A 217 8.39 18.99 1.24
C PHE A 217 7.62 20.27 0.90
N ALA A 218 6.38 20.42 1.33
CA ALA A 218 5.64 21.64 1.09
C ALA A 218 6.21 22.82 1.87
N SER A 219 6.16 24.03 1.29
CA SER A 219 6.51 25.27 1.99
C SER A 219 5.61 25.52 3.20
N HIS A 220 4.39 24.97 3.17
CA HIS A 220 3.40 25.01 4.24
C HIS A 220 2.71 23.66 4.35
N ASP A 221 2.98 22.94 5.45
CA ASP A 221 2.16 21.81 5.81
C ASP A 221 0.79 22.30 6.30
N ARG A 222 -0.29 21.63 5.92
CA ARG A 222 -1.63 21.93 6.44
C ARG A 222 -1.77 21.51 7.91
N SER A 223 -0.91 20.59 8.34
CA SER A 223 -0.84 20.09 9.69
C SER A 223 0.62 19.85 10.07
N ASP A 224 1.06 20.51 11.15
CA ASP A 224 2.41 20.35 11.71
C ASP A 224 2.53 19.12 12.63
N CYS A 225 1.40 18.51 12.99
CA CYS A 225 1.35 17.30 13.81
C CYS A 225 0.42 16.28 13.14
N HIS A 226 0.99 15.41 12.32
CA HIS A 226 0.25 14.46 11.49
C HIS A 226 0.70 13.03 11.76
N ALA A 227 -0.18 12.24 12.37
CA ALA A 227 0.15 10.90 12.87
C ALA A 227 0.66 9.93 11.78
N TRP A 228 0.21 10.07 10.53
CA TRP A 228 0.60 9.16 9.46
C TRP A 228 2.08 9.23 9.06
N SER A 229 2.75 10.34 9.36
CA SER A 229 4.20 10.50 9.14
C SER A 229 5.06 10.19 10.38
N ALA A 230 4.45 9.70 11.47
CA ALA A 230 5.16 9.38 12.71
C ALA A 230 5.74 7.95 12.76
N HIS A 231 5.51 7.14 11.73
CA HIS A 231 5.98 5.76 11.67
C HIS A 231 7.50 5.53 11.75
N PRO A 232 8.42 6.49 11.46
CA PRO A 232 9.84 6.30 11.70
C PRO A 232 10.18 5.95 13.14
N ALA A 233 9.41 6.43 14.12
CA ALA A 233 9.64 6.08 15.52
C ALA A 233 9.56 4.55 15.75
N TYR A 234 8.65 3.87 15.06
CA TYR A 234 8.55 2.41 15.10
C TYR A 234 9.77 1.75 14.42
N TYR A 235 10.09 2.15 13.18
CA TYR A 235 11.17 1.51 12.43
C TYR A 235 12.57 1.79 12.97
N LEU A 236 12.81 2.96 13.58
CA LEU A 236 14.04 3.24 14.28
C LEU A 236 14.25 2.28 15.45
N LEU A 237 13.20 1.94 16.18
CA LEU A 237 13.29 0.98 17.27
C LEU A 237 13.43 -0.45 16.76
N SER A 238 12.50 -0.88 15.87
CA SER A 238 12.43 -2.28 15.47
C SER A 238 13.53 -2.68 14.48
N SER A 239 13.79 -1.87 13.45
CA SER A 239 14.69 -2.24 12.35
C SER A 239 16.13 -1.74 12.56
N VAL A 240 16.30 -0.54 13.14
CA VAL A 240 17.65 0.04 13.34
C VAL A 240 18.24 -0.39 14.68
N CYS A 241 17.47 -0.31 15.77
CA CYS A 241 17.93 -0.67 17.10
C CYS A 241 17.73 -2.15 17.45
N GLY A 242 16.85 -2.86 16.73
CA GLY A 242 16.59 -4.28 16.96
C GLY A 242 15.84 -4.57 18.26
N ILE A 243 14.93 -3.67 18.70
CA ILE A 243 14.18 -3.77 19.96
C ILE A 243 12.75 -4.24 19.70
#